data_77d53da718e3690ff3296c40b6749ede
#
_entry.id   77d53da718e3690ff3296c40b6749ede
#
_cell.length_a   1.000
_cell.length_b   1.000
_cell.length_c   1.000
_cell.angle_alpha   90.00
_cell.angle_beta   90.00
_cell.angle_gamma   90.00
#
_symmetry.space_group_name_H-M   'P 1'
#
loop_
_entity.id
_entity.type
_entity.pdbx_description
1 polymer ?
#
loop_
_entity_poly.entity_id
_entity_poly.type
_entity_poly.pdbx_seq_one_letter_code
_entity_poly.pdbx_strand_id
1 'polypeptide(L)'
;IKTDIVIIGAGPAGSMAANVLRDAGKSVVIIDKSNFPRHKSCAGGLTPKTIAELPFDIKALSQHNSDKMLFKFTNGKTVDLNNELGACKMVIREEFDHYFFNFVIKKGADFINSKVEKISEDDEGVVVQTNNETLRCKYLIGADGANSTTRRLITNLKYKNPVFAFEGLVKRENSKKDVPTKFVFNKLGYSWIFPKQDHYNVGIGNLIFDPSCPKPRKNDLLDFVREELECDQLEHITGFPIGTEGKCYEPSSKRM
;
A
#
# COMPACT_ATOMS: atom_id res chain seq x y z
N ILE A 1 -26.36 -7.17 -11.15
CA ILE A 1 -25.51 -8.35 -10.92
C ILE A 1 -25.74 -8.85 -9.50
N LYS A 2 -25.86 -10.18 -9.32
CA LYS A 2 -25.91 -10.83 -7.99
C LYS A 2 -24.65 -11.66 -7.79
N THR A 3 -24.02 -11.54 -6.62
CA THR A 3 -22.80 -12.27 -6.26
C THR A 3 -22.78 -12.55 -4.75
N ASP A 4 -21.93 -13.47 -4.28
CA ASP A 4 -21.78 -13.67 -2.84
C ASP A 4 -21.08 -12.47 -2.20
N ILE A 5 -19.98 -12.00 -2.81
CA ILE A 5 -19.14 -10.97 -2.21
C ILE A 5 -18.76 -9.91 -3.25
N VAL A 6 -18.90 -8.65 -2.86
CA VAL A 6 -18.28 -7.53 -3.56
C VAL A 6 -17.07 -7.04 -2.77
N ILE A 7 -15.94 -6.83 -3.44
CA ILE A 7 -14.72 -6.25 -2.87
C ILE A 7 -14.49 -4.89 -3.53
N ILE A 8 -14.39 -3.83 -2.76
CA ILE A 8 -14.07 -2.49 -3.26
C ILE A 8 -12.59 -2.24 -3.07
N GLY A 9 -11.84 -2.12 -4.17
CA GLY A 9 -10.40 -1.95 -4.23
C GLY A 9 -9.68 -3.22 -4.69
N ALA A 10 -8.96 -3.12 -5.81
CA ALA A 10 -8.18 -4.20 -6.43
C ALA A 10 -6.67 -4.13 -6.07
N GLY A 11 -6.31 -3.43 -4.99
CA GLY A 11 -4.95 -3.45 -4.44
C GLY A 11 -4.64 -4.79 -3.74
N PRO A 12 -3.45 -4.95 -3.12
CA PRO A 12 -3.03 -6.21 -2.50
C PRO A 12 -4.03 -6.78 -1.48
N ALA A 13 -4.67 -5.91 -0.68
CA ALA A 13 -5.68 -6.35 0.28
C ALA A 13 -6.91 -6.95 -0.40
N GLY A 14 -7.44 -6.27 -1.42
CA GLY A 14 -8.60 -6.77 -2.16
C GLY A 14 -8.27 -8.01 -2.99
N SER A 15 -7.10 -8.05 -3.62
CA SER A 15 -6.63 -9.23 -4.36
C SER A 15 -6.43 -10.43 -3.43
N MET A 16 -5.87 -10.24 -2.22
CA MET A 16 -5.74 -11.32 -1.24
C MET A 16 -7.10 -11.82 -0.76
N ALA A 17 -8.02 -10.90 -0.43
CA ALA A 17 -9.39 -11.28 -0.05
C ALA A 17 -10.09 -12.08 -1.16
N ALA A 18 -9.97 -11.63 -2.41
CA ALA A 18 -10.51 -12.34 -3.57
C ALA A 18 -9.88 -13.74 -3.73
N ASN A 19 -8.56 -13.85 -3.55
CA ASN A 19 -7.87 -15.13 -3.61
C ASN A 19 -8.45 -16.14 -2.62
N VAL A 20 -8.54 -15.77 -1.35
CA VAL A 20 -9.06 -16.64 -0.26
C VAL A 20 -10.52 -17.03 -0.50
N LEU A 21 -11.34 -16.07 -0.92
CA LEU A 21 -12.76 -16.31 -1.16
C LEU A 21 -13.01 -17.17 -2.39
N ARG A 22 -12.21 -17.05 -3.44
CA ARG A 22 -12.28 -17.93 -4.61
C ARG A 22 -11.87 -19.36 -4.27
N ASP A 23 -10.86 -19.55 -3.40
CA ASP A 23 -10.51 -20.89 -2.88
C ASP A 23 -11.66 -21.51 -2.07
N ALA A 24 -12.41 -20.69 -1.36
CA ALA A 24 -13.63 -21.12 -0.65
C ALA A 24 -14.86 -21.27 -1.55
N GLY A 25 -14.72 -21.24 -2.88
CA GLY A 25 -15.78 -21.44 -3.85
C GLY A 25 -16.82 -20.31 -3.93
N LYS A 26 -16.51 -19.11 -3.41
CA LYS A 26 -17.46 -17.98 -3.44
C LYS A 26 -17.40 -17.25 -4.78
N SER A 27 -18.53 -16.73 -5.23
CA SER A 27 -18.58 -15.77 -6.33
C SER A 27 -18.11 -14.39 -5.82
N VAL A 28 -17.13 -13.79 -6.52
CA VAL A 28 -16.48 -12.54 -6.12
C VAL A 28 -16.46 -11.57 -7.27
N VAL A 29 -16.92 -10.35 -7.02
CA VAL A 29 -16.76 -9.21 -7.93
C VAL A 29 -15.87 -8.18 -7.26
N ILE A 30 -14.79 -7.80 -7.92
CA ILE A 30 -13.89 -6.72 -7.48
C ILE A 30 -14.27 -5.45 -8.23
N ILE A 31 -14.39 -4.33 -7.52
CA ILE A 31 -14.65 -3.02 -8.10
C ILE A 31 -13.45 -2.12 -7.80
N ASP A 32 -12.84 -1.52 -8.81
CA ASP A 32 -11.84 -0.46 -8.65
C ASP A 32 -12.04 0.61 -9.73
N LYS A 33 -11.84 1.85 -9.34
CA LYS A 33 -11.94 3.01 -10.25
C LYS A 33 -10.74 3.12 -11.20
N SER A 34 -9.64 2.45 -10.89
CA SER A 34 -8.39 2.51 -11.64
C SER A 34 -8.29 1.35 -12.62
N ASN A 35 -7.73 1.60 -13.80
CA ASN A 35 -7.23 0.55 -14.67
C ASN A 35 -5.87 0.06 -14.18
N PHE A 36 -5.56 -1.21 -14.41
CA PHE A 36 -4.28 -1.82 -14.10
C PHE A 36 -3.46 -2.06 -15.38
N PRO A 37 -2.11 -1.87 -15.35
CA PRO A 37 -1.30 -1.43 -14.21
C PRO A 37 -1.55 0.04 -13.82
N ARG A 38 -1.35 0.37 -12.54
CA ARG A 38 -1.51 1.74 -12.04
C ARG A 38 -0.39 2.13 -11.09
N HIS A 39 0.01 3.39 -11.14
CA HIS A 39 0.92 3.92 -10.12
C HIS A 39 0.32 3.82 -8.72
N LYS A 40 1.14 3.45 -7.75
CA LYS A 40 0.80 3.46 -6.33
C LYS A 40 2.00 3.83 -5.48
N SER A 41 1.94 4.98 -4.82
CA SER A 41 2.97 5.41 -3.87
C SER A 41 3.15 4.38 -2.77
N CYS A 42 4.34 3.78 -2.73
CA CYS A 42 4.79 2.81 -1.73
C CYS A 42 6.22 2.37 -2.04
N ALA A 43 7.06 2.30 -1.04
CA ALA A 43 8.44 1.82 -1.20
C ALA A 43 8.55 0.35 -1.66
N GLY A 44 7.48 -0.43 -1.55
CA GLY A 44 7.40 -1.79 -2.11
C GLY A 44 8.29 -2.82 -1.41
N GLY A 45 8.55 -2.64 -0.12
CA GLY A 45 9.24 -3.65 0.68
C GLY A 45 8.29 -4.74 1.19
N LEU A 46 8.55 -6.00 0.84
CA LEU A 46 7.81 -7.16 1.31
C LEU A 46 8.63 -7.91 2.35
N THR A 47 8.06 -8.06 3.55
CA THR A 47 8.69 -8.83 4.63
C THR A 47 8.61 -10.33 4.35
N PRO A 48 9.48 -11.17 4.97
CA PRO A 48 9.40 -12.63 4.85
C PRO A 48 8.00 -13.17 5.21
N LYS A 49 7.38 -12.62 6.25
CA LYS A 49 6.00 -12.98 6.63
C LYS A 49 5.02 -12.71 5.50
N THR A 50 5.08 -11.51 4.91
CA THR A 50 4.21 -11.15 3.77
C THR A 50 4.43 -12.08 2.59
N ILE A 51 5.70 -12.41 2.29
CA ILE A 51 6.05 -13.30 1.18
C ILE A 51 5.49 -14.72 1.40
N ALA A 52 5.57 -15.23 2.62
CA ALA A 52 5.04 -16.56 2.96
C ALA A 52 3.52 -16.66 2.82
N GLU A 53 2.79 -15.56 2.93
CA GLU A 53 1.32 -15.52 2.77
C GLU A 53 0.88 -15.37 1.31
N LEU A 54 1.81 -15.05 0.37
CA LEU A 54 1.44 -14.86 -1.03
C LEU A 54 1.08 -16.20 -1.69
N PRO A 55 0.04 -16.23 -2.54
CA PRO A 55 -0.39 -17.45 -3.24
C PRO A 55 0.46 -17.78 -4.48
N PHE A 56 1.56 -17.08 -4.70
CA PHE A 56 2.45 -17.22 -5.86
C PHE A 56 3.89 -16.83 -5.50
N ASP A 57 4.84 -17.34 -6.28
CA ASP A 57 6.25 -16.94 -6.17
C ASP A 57 6.46 -15.54 -6.75
N ILE A 58 7.14 -14.68 -6.00
CA ILE A 58 7.45 -13.31 -6.40
C ILE A 58 8.83 -13.13 -7.04
N LYS A 59 9.53 -14.23 -7.33
CA LYS A 59 10.91 -14.18 -7.85
C LYS A 59 11.04 -13.28 -9.09
N ALA A 60 10.08 -13.41 -10.02
CA ALA A 60 10.05 -12.60 -11.24
C ALA A 60 9.72 -11.11 -11.01
N LEU A 61 9.12 -10.76 -9.88
CA LEU A 61 8.73 -9.40 -9.51
C LEU A 61 9.74 -8.72 -8.58
N SER A 62 10.71 -9.50 -8.07
CA SER A 62 11.69 -8.99 -7.11
C SER A 62 12.74 -8.15 -7.81
N GLN A 63 12.78 -6.88 -7.47
CA GLN A 63 13.77 -5.92 -7.97
C GLN A 63 15.08 -5.96 -7.17
N HIS A 64 15.01 -6.35 -5.91
CA HIS A 64 16.17 -6.46 -5.03
C HIS A 64 15.85 -7.35 -3.83
N ASN A 65 16.83 -8.16 -3.41
CA ASN A 65 16.76 -8.94 -2.18
C ASN A 65 17.56 -8.20 -1.10
N SER A 66 16.88 -7.82 -0.05
CA SER A 66 17.46 -7.03 1.04
C SER A 66 17.89 -7.94 2.18
N ASP A 67 19.06 -8.53 2.07
CA ASP A 67 19.64 -9.40 3.11
C ASP A 67 20.14 -8.58 4.30
N LYS A 68 20.38 -7.29 4.10
CA LYS A 68 20.91 -6.33 5.05
C LYS A 68 19.98 -5.15 5.21
N MET A 69 19.58 -4.85 6.45
CA MET A 69 18.78 -3.66 6.77
C MET A 69 19.46 -2.84 7.86
N LEU A 70 19.59 -1.55 7.63
CA LEU A 70 20.21 -0.60 8.54
C LEU A 70 19.16 0.27 9.23
N PHE A 71 19.17 0.32 10.54
CA PHE A 71 18.30 1.17 11.35
C PHE A 71 19.15 2.20 12.09
N LYS A 72 18.99 3.48 11.75
CA LYS A 72 19.65 4.62 12.42
C LYS A 72 18.65 5.34 13.30
N PHE A 73 18.98 5.49 14.58
CA PHE A 73 18.09 6.11 15.57
C PHE A 73 18.52 7.54 15.91
N THR A 74 17.60 8.31 16.48
CA THR A 74 17.81 9.72 16.86
C THR A 74 18.97 9.95 17.85
N ASN A 75 19.32 8.97 18.65
CA ASN A 75 20.45 8.99 19.59
C ASN A 75 21.79 8.64 18.92
N GLY A 76 21.83 8.54 17.59
CA GLY A 76 23.02 8.15 16.82
C GLY A 76 23.32 6.64 16.79
N LYS A 77 22.56 5.83 17.56
CA LYS A 77 22.73 4.37 17.53
C LYS A 77 22.30 3.83 16.16
N THR A 78 23.10 2.91 15.65
CA THR A 78 22.82 2.16 14.42
C THR A 78 22.70 0.68 14.75
N VAL A 79 21.72 0.02 14.15
CA VAL A 79 21.52 -1.44 14.26
C VAL A 79 21.51 -2.02 12.85
N ASP A 80 22.41 -2.96 12.62
CA ASP A 80 22.46 -3.80 11.43
C ASP A 80 21.68 -5.09 11.68
N LEU A 81 20.62 -5.31 10.93
CA LEU A 81 19.94 -6.59 10.89
C LEU A 81 20.42 -7.37 9.68
N ASN A 82 21.23 -8.37 9.91
CA ASN A 82 21.51 -9.42 8.94
C ASN A 82 20.39 -10.44 9.05
N ASN A 83 19.65 -10.64 7.98
CA ASN A 83 18.40 -11.39 8.06
C ASN A 83 18.64 -12.88 7.80
N GLU A 84 18.93 -13.63 8.86
CA GLU A 84 18.99 -15.10 8.81
C GLU A 84 17.63 -15.76 8.52
N LEU A 85 16.53 -15.02 8.72
CA LEU A 85 15.15 -15.48 8.50
C LEU A 85 14.63 -15.27 7.07
N GLY A 86 15.49 -14.85 6.16
CA GLY A 86 15.15 -14.52 4.76
C GLY A 86 15.10 -13.02 4.49
N ALA A 87 15.40 -12.67 3.26
CA ALA A 87 15.49 -11.29 2.82
C ALA A 87 14.12 -10.64 2.64
N CYS A 88 13.99 -9.38 3.02
CA CYS A 88 12.93 -8.55 2.47
C CYS A 88 13.13 -8.44 0.97
N LYS A 89 12.08 -8.60 0.19
CA LYS A 89 12.12 -8.42 -1.26
C LYS A 89 11.50 -7.08 -1.63
N MET A 90 12.19 -6.37 -2.51
CA MET A 90 11.72 -5.09 -3.02
C MET A 90 11.00 -5.30 -4.35
N VAL A 91 9.79 -4.76 -4.47
CA VAL A 91 8.98 -4.83 -5.68
C VAL A 91 8.58 -3.43 -6.15
N ILE A 92 8.30 -3.29 -7.44
CA ILE A 92 7.60 -2.12 -7.98
C ILE A 92 6.09 -2.37 -7.80
N ARG A 93 5.41 -1.49 -7.06
CA ARG A 93 4.00 -1.67 -6.71
C ARG A 93 3.07 -1.73 -7.92
N GLU A 94 3.38 -1.02 -8.97
CA GLU A 94 2.62 -1.05 -10.22
C GLU A 94 2.60 -2.45 -10.82
N GLU A 95 3.78 -3.08 -10.92
CA GLU A 95 3.95 -4.43 -11.44
C GLU A 95 3.37 -5.50 -10.51
N PHE A 96 3.67 -5.39 -9.22
CA PHE A 96 3.21 -6.33 -8.20
C PHE A 96 1.68 -6.33 -8.07
N ASP A 97 1.07 -5.14 -7.97
CA ASP A 97 -0.38 -5.02 -7.85
C ASP A 97 -1.08 -5.55 -9.11
N HIS A 98 -0.54 -5.25 -10.31
CA HIS A 98 -1.07 -5.76 -11.57
C HIS A 98 -0.95 -7.28 -11.70
N TYR A 99 0.18 -7.85 -11.30
CA TYR A 99 0.38 -9.30 -11.31
C TYR A 99 -0.64 -9.99 -10.38
N PHE A 100 -0.79 -9.49 -9.15
CA PHE A 100 -1.70 -10.06 -8.18
C PHE A 100 -3.16 -9.93 -8.62
N PHE A 101 -3.53 -8.77 -9.17
CA PHE A 101 -4.84 -8.55 -9.76
C PHE A 101 -5.12 -9.58 -10.87
N ASN A 102 -4.23 -9.74 -11.84
CA ASN A 102 -4.38 -10.72 -12.92
C ASN A 102 -4.45 -12.16 -12.40
N PHE A 103 -3.71 -12.49 -11.35
CA PHE A 103 -3.74 -13.79 -10.71
C PHE A 103 -5.16 -14.14 -10.20
N VAL A 104 -5.83 -13.21 -9.52
CA VAL A 104 -7.18 -13.44 -8.99
C VAL A 104 -8.26 -13.40 -10.07
N ILE A 105 -8.08 -12.62 -11.13
CA ILE A 105 -8.97 -12.65 -12.30
C ILE A 105 -8.91 -14.02 -13.00
N LYS A 106 -7.70 -14.55 -13.24
CA LYS A 106 -7.51 -15.90 -13.78
C LYS A 106 -8.10 -16.99 -12.89
N LYS A 107 -8.18 -16.75 -11.58
CA LYS A 107 -8.81 -17.62 -10.59
C LYS A 107 -10.35 -17.52 -10.58
N GLY A 108 -10.91 -16.67 -11.45
CA GLY A 108 -12.35 -16.54 -11.68
C GLY A 108 -13.03 -15.47 -10.83
N ALA A 109 -12.30 -14.48 -10.31
CA ALA A 109 -12.93 -13.26 -9.82
C ALA A 109 -13.34 -12.38 -11.00
N ASP A 110 -14.54 -11.79 -10.94
CA ASP A 110 -15.00 -10.79 -11.90
C ASP A 110 -14.46 -9.40 -11.53
N PHE A 111 -14.30 -8.55 -12.53
CA PHE A 111 -13.82 -7.18 -12.32
C PHE A 111 -14.73 -6.15 -12.99
N ILE A 112 -15.01 -5.08 -12.26
CA ILE A 112 -15.74 -3.92 -12.75
C ILE A 112 -14.88 -2.68 -12.56
N ASN A 113 -14.44 -2.08 -13.65
CA ASN A 113 -13.75 -0.80 -13.61
C ASN A 113 -14.75 0.33 -13.45
N SER A 114 -15.00 0.71 -12.21
CA SER A 114 -16.03 1.69 -11.88
C SER A 114 -15.79 2.36 -10.54
N LYS A 115 -16.36 3.53 -10.35
CA LYS A 115 -16.34 4.26 -9.07
C LYS A 115 -17.61 3.94 -8.29
N VAL A 116 -17.44 3.53 -7.04
CA VAL A 116 -18.57 3.34 -6.11
C VAL A 116 -19.06 4.70 -5.61
N GLU A 117 -20.37 4.91 -5.69
CA GLU A 117 -21.02 6.15 -5.32
C GLU A 117 -21.90 6.02 -4.09
N LYS A 118 -22.59 4.86 -3.94
CA LYS A 118 -23.48 4.61 -2.81
C LYS A 118 -23.40 3.16 -2.37
N ILE A 119 -23.53 2.95 -1.07
CA ILE A 119 -23.63 1.64 -0.42
C ILE A 119 -24.83 1.69 0.53
N SER A 120 -25.66 0.67 0.50
CA SER A 120 -26.76 0.49 1.46
C SER A 120 -26.92 -0.98 1.82
N GLU A 121 -27.38 -1.26 3.03
CA GLU A 121 -27.65 -2.60 3.53
C GLU A 121 -29.14 -2.73 3.80
N ASP A 122 -29.71 -3.90 3.47
CA ASP A 122 -31.09 -4.29 3.78
C ASP A 122 -31.11 -5.75 4.27
N ASP A 123 -32.30 -6.30 4.52
CA ASP A 123 -32.44 -7.67 5.02
C ASP A 123 -31.98 -8.74 4.03
N GLU A 124 -31.94 -8.42 2.74
CA GLU A 124 -31.52 -9.34 1.68
C GLU A 124 -30.00 -9.28 1.39
N GLY A 125 -29.29 -8.24 1.81
CA GLY A 125 -27.87 -8.09 1.58
C GLY A 125 -27.39 -6.65 1.47
N VAL A 126 -26.31 -6.45 0.70
CA VAL A 126 -25.72 -5.15 0.44
C VAL A 126 -25.95 -4.76 -1.01
N VAL A 127 -26.37 -3.53 -1.22
CA VAL A 127 -26.52 -2.91 -2.55
C VAL A 127 -25.41 -1.90 -2.75
N VAL A 128 -24.64 -2.11 -3.81
CA VAL A 128 -23.53 -1.24 -4.23
C VAL A 128 -23.90 -0.57 -5.56
N GLN A 129 -23.98 0.75 -5.55
CA GLN A 129 -24.20 1.55 -6.76
C GLN A 129 -22.90 2.16 -7.22
N THR A 130 -22.59 1.92 -8.48
CA THR A 130 -21.47 2.56 -9.17
C THR A 130 -22.00 3.58 -10.16
N ASN A 131 -21.11 4.34 -10.80
CA ASN A 131 -21.50 5.25 -11.88
C ASN A 131 -22.09 4.53 -13.11
N ASN A 132 -21.92 3.22 -13.26
CA ASN A 132 -22.34 2.47 -14.44
C ASN A 132 -23.45 1.45 -14.14
N GLU A 133 -23.48 0.88 -12.95
CA GLU A 133 -24.39 -0.23 -12.65
C GLU A 133 -24.66 -0.40 -11.14
N THR A 134 -25.61 -1.27 -10.83
CA THR A 134 -25.97 -1.64 -9.46
C THR A 134 -25.72 -3.12 -9.25
N LEU A 135 -25.05 -3.44 -8.15
CA LEU A 135 -24.77 -4.82 -7.71
C LEU A 135 -25.49 -5.11 -6.40
N ARG A 136 -25.92 -6.37 -6.21
CA ARG A 136 -26.37 -6.89 -4.93
C ARG A 136 -25.47 -8.06 -4.51
N CYS A 137 -25.00 -8.05 -3.28
CA CYS A 137 -24.17 -9.11 -2.72
C CYS A 137 -24.62 -9.47 -1.30
N LYS A 138 -24.18 -10.63 -0.82
CA LYS A 138 -24.45 -11.05 0.57
C LYS A 138 -23.56 -10.30 1.55
N TYR A 139 -22.29 -10.06 1.17
CA TYR A 139 -21.29 -9.37 1.97
C TYR A 139 -20.44 -8.42 1.12
N LEU A 140 -19.99 -7.35 1.75
CA LEU A 140 -19.10 -6.35 1.16
C LEU A 140 -17.79 -6.28 1.93
N ILE A 141 -16.67 -6.18 1.22
CA ILE A 141 -15.34 -5.94 1.78
C ILE A 141 -14.78 -4.62 1.25
N GLY A 142 -14.49 -3.69 2.15
CA GLY A 142 -13.78 -2.46 1.82
C GLY A 142 -12.27 -2.67 1.87
N ALA A 143 -11.60 -2.60 0.71
CA ALA A 143 -10.15 -2.77 0.54
C ALA A 143 -9.53 -1.60 -0.26
N ASP A 144 -10.17 -0.44 -0.26
CA ASP A 144 -9.86 0.72 -1.11
C ASP A 144 -8.85 1.70 -0.49
N GLY A 145 -8.12 1.25 0.53
CA GLY A 145 -6.92 1.89 1.06
C GLY A 145 -7.16 3.13 1.93
N ALA A 146 -6.10 3.95 2.12
CA ALA A 146 -6.12 5.07 3.06
C ALA A 146 -7.22 6.10 2.77
N ASN A 147 -7.47 6.40 1.49
CA ASN A 147 -8.53 7.31 1.05
C ASN A 147 -9.87 6.60 0.81
N SER A 148 -10.18 5.59 1.61
CA SER A 148 -11.35 4.72 1.45
C SER A 148 -12.65 5.49 1.25
N THR A 149 -13.30 5.23 0.12
CA THR A 149 -14.68 5.65 -0.16
C THR A 149 -15.65 4.79 0.63
N THR A 150 -15.38 3.49 0.71
CA THR A 150 -16.19 2.52 1.46
C THR A 150 -16.34 2.95 2.90
N ARG A 151 -15.24 3.25 3.60
CA ARG A 151 -15.29 3.75 4.99
C ARG A 151 -16.15 5.00 5.12
N ARG A 152 -16.02 5.97 4.22
CA ARG A 152 -16.81 7.21 4.27
C ARG A 152 -18.30 6.97 4.05
N LEU A 153 -18.65 6.05 3.16
CA LEU A 153 -20.05 5.75 2.85
C LEU A 153 -20.74 4.91 3.92
N ILE A 154 -19.98 4.02 4.60
CA ILE A 154 -20.55 3.13 5.63
C ILE A 154 -20.57 3.80 7.01
N THR A 155 -19.49 4.50 7.38
CA THR A 155 -19.29 4.98 8.75
C THR A 155 -19.44 6.48 8.91
N ASN A 156 -19.54 7.24 7.83
CA ASN A 156 -19.45 8.71 7.80
C ASN A 156 -18.14 9.28 8.39
N LEU A 157 -17.15 8.44 8.63
CA LEU A 157 -15.89 8.82 9.24
C LEU A 157 -14.88 9.29 8.20
N LYS A 158 -14.21 10.40 8.52
CA LYS A 158 -13.01 10.88 7.83
C LYS A 158 -11.84 10.76 8.78
N TYR A 159 -10.66 10.40 8.29
CA TYR A 159 -9.44 10.56 9.09
C TYR A 159 -9.28 12.04 9.48
N LYS A 160 -9.20 12.30 10.78
CA LYS A 160 -9.00 13.67 11.28
C LYS A 160 -7.56 14.13 11.04
N ASN A 161 -6.59 13.26 11.25
CA ASN A 161 -5.16 13.56 11.13
C ASN A 161 -4.43 12.40 10.41
N PRO A 162 -4.50 12.32 9.07
CA PRO A 162 -3.74 11.30 8.36
C PRO A 162 -2.24 11.58 8.54
N VAL A 163 -1.48 10.56 8.81
CA VAL A 163 -0.03 10.59 8.64
C VAL A 163 0.27 10.84 7.17
N PHE A 164 1.24 11.66 6.89
CA PHE A 164 1.61 12.02 5.52
C PHE A 164 3.04 11.60 5.24
N ALA A 165 3.27 11.05 4.06
CA ALA A 165 4.58 10.70 3.59
C ALA A 165 4.84 11.26 2.19
N PHE A 166 6.08 11.66 1.94
CA PHE A 166 6.61 11.91 0.60
C PHE A 166 7.55 10.80 0.20
N GLU A 167 7.54 10.45 -1.06
CA GLU A 167 8.53 9.56 -1.68
C GLU A 167 9.00 10.11 -3.02
N GLY A 168 10.13 9.63 -3.46
CA GLY A 168 10.70 9.92 -4.77
C GLY A 168 11.67 8.84 -5.19
N LEU A 169 12.21 8.97 -6.40
CA LEU A 169 13.15 8.03 -6.98
C LEU A 169 14.50 8.70 -7.19
N VAL A 170 15.58 8.01 -6.85
CA VAL A 170 16.96 8.39 -7.16
C VAL A 170 17.56 7.28 -8.00
N LYS A 171 17.96 7.55 -9.24
CA LYS A 171 18.66 6.57 -10.07
C LYS A 171 19.97 6.16 -9.42
N ARG A 172 20.30 4.87 -9.45
CA ARG A 172 21.56 4.38 -8.85
C ARG A 172 22.79 5.05 -9.45
N GLU A 173 22.80 5.32 -10.74
CA GLU A 173 23.88 6.02 -11.45
C GLU A 173 24.14 7.44 -10.94
N ASN A 174 23.13 8.10 -10.35
CA ASN A 174 23.23 9.45 -9.81
C ASN A 174 23.63 9.47 -8.32
N SER A 175 23.60 8.33 -7.64
CA SER A 175 24.04 8.20 -6.26
C SER A 175 25.54 7.98 -6.18
N LYS A 176 26.24 8.73 -5.32
CA LYS A 176 27.66 8.50 -5.05
C LYS A 176 27.90 7.39 -4.02
N LYS A 177 26.83 6.90 -3.39
CA LYS A 177 26.88 5.83 -2.39
C LYS A 177 26.01 4.66 -2.79
N ASP A 178 26.50 3.44 -2.59
CA ASP A 178 25.66 2.26 -2.60
C ASP A 178 25.17 1.98 -1.17
N VAL A 179 23.87 2.12 -0.97
CA VAL A 179 23.25 2.07 0.36
C VAL A 179 22.31 0.87 0.42
N PRO A 180 22.42 0.02 1.47
CA PRO A 180 21.48 -1.07 1.70
C PRO A 180 20.10 -0.52 2.05
N THR A 181 19.13 -1.39 2.22
CA THR A 181 17.84 -1.01 2.79
C THR A 181 18.05 -0.31 4.12
N LYS A 182 17.54 0.92 4.24
CA LYS A 182 17.82 1.77 5.38
C LYS A 182 16.57 2.45 5.91
N PHE A 183 16.46 2.50 7.23
CA PHE A 183 15.49 3.31 7.96
C PHE A 183 16.23 4.29 8.86
N VAL A 184 15.89 5.55 8.77
CA VAL A 184 16.43 6.62 9.62
C VAL A 184 15.28 7.18 10.44
N PHE A 185 15.26 6.88 11.74
CA PHE A 185 14.24 7.38 12.65
C PHE A 185 14.59 8.78 13.11
N ASN A 186 13.61 9.65 13.15
CA ASN A 186 13.67 10.99 13.72
C ASN A 186 12.59 11.16 14.79
N LYS A 187 12.52 12.33 15.44
CA LYS A 187 11.55 12.59 16.53
C LYS A 187 10.10 12.50 16.07
N LEU A 188 9.82 12.69 14.79
CA LEU A 188 8.47 12.81 14.22
C LEU A 188 8.04 11.57 13.43
N GLY A 189 9.00 10.74 13.00
CA GLY A 189 8.72 9.60 12.15
C GLY A 189 9.98 8.90 11.66
N TYR A 190 10.02 8.57 10.38
CA TYR A 190 11.19 7.95 9.77
C TYR A 190 11.33 8.31 8.30
N SER A 191 12.55 8.20 7.82
CA SER A 191 12.93 8.24 6.40
C SER A 191 13.41 6.85 5.98
N TRP A 192 13.30 6.55 4.69
CA TRP A 192 13.72 5.25 4.16
C TRP A 192 14.49 5.37 2.86
N ILE A 193 15.34 4.36 2.61
CA ILE A 193 15.99 4.09 1.33
C ILE A 193 15.77 2.62 1.02
N PHE A 194 15.05 2.34 -0.06
CA PHE A 194 14.74 0.99 -0.51
C PHE A 194 15.32 0.77 -1.90
N PRO A 195 16.43 0.00 -1.99
CA PRO A 195 17.07 -0.28 -3.27
C PRO A 195 16.15 -1.07 -4.21
N LYS A 196 16.18 -0.71 -5.47
CA LYS A 196 15.66 -1.48 -6.60
C LYS A 196 16.80 -1.84 -7.53
N GLN A 197 16.50 -2.43 -8.67
CA GLN A 197 17.52 -2.83 -9.63
C GLN A 197 18.31 -1.62 -10.17
N ASP A 198 17.63 -0.57 -10.58
CA ASP A 198 18.17 0.62 -11.25
C ASP A 198 18.04 1.92 -10.46
N HIS A 199 17.27 1.92 -9.37
CA HIS A 199 17.02 3.11 -8.56
C HIS A 199 16.85 2.80 -7.07
N TYR A 200 16.83 3.84 -6.26
CA TYR A 200 16.36 3.83 -4.88
C TYR A 200 14.98 4.46 -4.81
N ASN A 201 14.01 3.80 -4.16
CA ASN A 201 12.84 4.49 -3.66
C ASN A 201 13.22 5.10 -2.30
N VAL A 202 13.13 6.40 -2.20
CA VAL A 202 13.47 7.17 -1.00
C VAL A 202 12.24 7.89 -0.49
N GLY A 203 12.14 8.05 0.83
CA GLY A 203 11.01 8.79 1.35
C GLY A 203 11.15 9.21 2.80
N ILE A 204 10.20 10.03 3.22
CA ILE A 204 10.08 10.58 4.56
C ILE A 204 8.63 10.59 4.99
N GLY A 205 8.35 10.17 6.21
CA GLY A 205 6.98 10.12 6.75
C GLY A 205 6.95 10.43 8.24
N ASN A 206 5.85 11.05 8.69
CA ASN A 206 5.57 11.22 10.10
C ASN A 206 4.80 10.01 10.62
N LEU A 207 5.11 9.58 11.85
CA LEU A 207 4.38 8.52 12.57
C LEU A 207 3.57 9.09 13.74
N ILE A 208 3.81 10.35 14.11
CA ILE A 208 3.18 10.98 15.27
C ILE A 208 1.90 11.69 14.83
N PHE A 209 0.81 11.36 15.52
CA PHE A 209 -0.52 11.94 15.33
C PHE A 209 -0.72 13.26 16.05
N ASP A 210 0.30 14.02 16.26
CA ASP A 210 0.20 15.32 16.89
C ASP A 210 -0.08 16.38 15.82
N PRO A 211 -1.24 17.07 15.86
CA PRO A 211 -1.55 18.14 14.93
C PRO A 211 -0.56 19.32 14.99
N SER A 212 0.17 19.47 16.10
CA SER A 212 1.21 20.49 16.26
C SER A 212 2.53 20.11 15.58
N CYS A 213 2.71 18.83 15.21
CA CYS A 213 3.90 18.37 14.50
C CYS A 213 3.91 18.88 13.06
N PRO A 214 5.01 19.48 12.60
CA PRO A 214 5.14 19.92 11.22
C PRO A 214 5.02 18.71 10.26
N LYS A 215 4.24 18.88 9.21
CA LYS A 215 4.18 17.88 8.14
C LYS A 215 5.52 17.85 7.41
N PRO A 216 5.97 16.66 6.94
CA PRO A 216 7.16 16.58 6.11
C PRO A 216 6.99 17.44 4.87
N ARG A 217 8.06 18.04 4.39
CA ARG A 217 8.10 18.89 3.20
C ARG A 217 8.98 18.23 2.15
N LYS A 218 8.80 18.62 0.89
CA LYS A 218 9.65 18.14 -0.22
C LYS A 218 11.15 18.45 0.01
N ASN A 219 11.45 19.61 0.59
CA ASN A 219 12.84 19.98 0.87
C ASN A 219 13.46 19.06 1.93
N ASP A 220 12.70 18.64 2.93
CA ASP A 220 13.19 17.70 3.95
C ASP A 220 13.59 16.34 3.32
N LEU A 221 12.87 15.93 2.27
CA LEU A 221 13.22 14.73 1.48
C LEU A 221 14.49 14.96 0.62
N LEU A 222 14.63 16.12 -0.02
CA LEU A 222 15.82 16.48 -0.78
C LEU A 222 17.07 16.53 0.11
N ASP A 223 16.96 17.14 1.29
CA ASP A 223 18.07 17.20 2.26
C ASP A 223 18.46 15.79 2.74
N PHE A 224 17.49 14.92 2.98
CA PHE A 224 17.74 13.51 3.30
C PHE A 224 18.48 12.76 2.18
N VAL A 225 18.10 12.99 0.92
CA VAL A 225 18.76 12.38 -0.24
C VAL A 225 20.20 12.89 -0.39
N ARG A 226 20.43 14.18 -0.17
CA ARG A 226 21.78 14.77 -0.18
C ARG A 226 22.68 14.17 0.91
N GLU A 227 22.16 14.04 2.13
CA GLU A 227 22.91 13.48 3.25
C GLU A 227 23.27 12.00 3.02
N GLU A 228 22.30 11.21 2.60
CA GLU A 228 22.43 9.76 2.60
C GLU A 228 22.97 9.18 1.30
N LEU A 229 22.67 9.80 0.15
CA LEU A 229 23.07 9.33 -1.18
C LEU A 229 24.08 10.26 -1.89
N GLU A 230 24.39 11.41 -1.31
CA GLU A 230 25.22 12.47 -1.92
C GLU A 230 24.74 12.81 -3.35
N CYS A 231 23.43 12.95 -3.50
CA CYS A 231 22.76 13.20 -4.76
C CYS A 231 21.80 14.38 -4.65
N ASP A 232 21.77 15.24 -5.67
CA ASP A 232 20.83 16.37 -5.78
C ASP A 232 19.64 16.07 -6.70
N GLN A 233 19.63 14.92 -7.36
CA GLN A 233 18.61 14.54 -8.32
C GLN A 233 17.59 13.64 -7.67
N LEU A 234 16.34 14.11 -7.66
CA LEU A 234 15.19 13.38 -7.12
C LEU A 234 14.03 13.49 -8.10
N GLU A 235 13.59 12.36 -8.62
CA GLU A 235 12.54 12.24 -9.62
C GLU A 235 11.22 11.73 -9.01
N HIS A 236 10.11 11.95 -9.70
CA HIS A 236 8.79 11.40 -9.37
C HIS A 236 8.32 11.63 -7.93
N ILE A 237 8.55 12.84 -7.41
CA ILE A 237 8.17 13.17 -6.03
C ILE A 237 6.65 13.14 -5.91
N THR A 238 6.14 12.24 -5.05
CA THR A 238 4.72 12.12 -4.73
C THR A 238 4.50 12.16 -3.23
N GLY A 239 3.35 12.68 -2.81
CA GLY A 239 2.93 12.68 -1.41
C GLY A 239 1.62 11.93 -1.25
N PHE A 240 1.51 11.11 -0.19
CA PHE A 240 0.32 10.32 0.05
C PHE A 240 -0.02 10.23 1.54
N PRO A 241 -1.32 10.33 1.91
CA PRO A 241 -1.74 10.11 3.28
C PRO A 241 -1.68 8.62 3.62
N ILE A 242 -1.21 8.31 4.81
CA ILE A 242 -1.24 6.96 5.39
C ILE A 242 -2.34 6.95 6.46
N GLY A 243 -3.30 6.04 6.33
CA GLY A 243 -4.36 5.88 7.30
C GLY A 243 -3.87 5.09 8.50
N THR A 244 -3.95 5.66 9.67
CA THR A 244 -3.38 5.09 10.90
C THR A 244 -4.33 5.15 12.10
N GLU A 245 -5.50 5.78 11.99
CA GLU A 245 -6.48 5.86 13.07
C GLU A 245 -7.27 4.55 13.20
N GLY A 246 -6.68 3.53 13.82
CA GLY A 246 -7.29 2.21 13.99
C GLY A 246 -8.23 2.06 15.20
N LYS A 247 -8.44 3.11 16.02
CA LYS A 247 -9.19 2.99 17.28
C LYS A 247 -10.52 3.74 17.33
N CYS A 248 -10.90 4.47 16.29
CA CYS A 248 -11.98 5.45 16.37
C CYS A 248 -13.26 5.04 15.64
N TYR A 249 -13.35 3.85 15.08
CA TYR A 249 -14.56 3.39 14.40
C TYR A 249 -14.69 1.87 14.49
N GLU A 250 -15.90 1.41 14.44
CA GLU A 250 -16.19 0.00 14.26
C GLU A 250 -15.95 -0.37 12.79
N PRO A 251 -14.99 -1.25 12.49
CA PRO A 251 -14.56 -1.51 11.10
C PRO A 251 -15.53 -2.43 10.34
N SER A 252 -16.61 -2.84 10.97
CA SER A 252 -17.57 -3.77 10.41
C SER A 252 -19.00 -3.43 10.83
N SER A 253 -19.94 -3.80 9.98
CA SER A 253 -21.37 -3.94 10.28
C SER A 253 -21.75 -5.42 10.20
N LYS A 254 -23.06 -5.72 10.18
CA LYS A 254 -23.55 -7.08 10.06
C LYS A 254 -23.07 -7.78 8.78
N ARG A 255 -22.92 -7.04 7.67
CA ARG A 255 -22.55 -7.58 6.33
C ARG A 255 -21.39 -6.84 5.64
N MET A 256 -20.80 -5.85 6.30
CA MET A 256 -19.77 -4.99 5.73
C MET A 256 -18.58 -4.83 6.66
#